data_d8c6d0a4b1a94edc98eaa5ed3a41ecac
#
_entry.id   d8c6d0a4b1a94edc98eaa5ed3a41ecac
#
_cell.length_a   1.000
_cell.length_b   1.000
_cell.length_c   1.000
_cell.angle_alpha   90.00
_cell.angle_beta   90.00
_cell.angle_gamma   90.00
#
_symmetry.space_group_name_H-M   'P 1'
#
loop_
_entity.id
_entity.type
_entity.pdbx_description
1 polymer ?
#
loop_
_entity_poly.entity_id
_entity_poly.type
_entity_poly.pdbx_seq_one_letter_code
_entity_poly.pdbx_strand_id
1 'polypeptide(L)'
;MTDETVKQNRALWRDYLELCKPNVVALMILTSVIGMLLSVPGAVPWPVLVFGNLGIALCAAAAATVNHIVDQRIDLKMARTINRPVAQGRINSKQAMIFAALLGITGMLVLKIFTNDLTMWLTFAALIGYAFVYTRFLKRATPQNIVIGGLAGAVPPLLGWTAVTNHVHHDALLLVLVIFAWTPPHFWALAIHRRDEYAKAGIPMMPVTHGVKLTALHVILYTVMLIAITLLPFATGMFGWLYLSSAIVLGAGFLYWSIQLYCEKPKAGMETFKYSIICLMALFVVMLLDHYW
;
A
#
# COMPACT_ATOMS: atom_id res chain seq x y z
N MET A 1 -21.60 44.69 -16.43
CA MET A 1 -21.13 43.33 -16.81
C MET A 1 -19.70 43.27 -16.38
N THR A 2 -19.46 42.80 -15.16
CA THR A 2 -18.16 42.74 -14.53
C THR A 2 -17.50 41.46 -14.99
N ASP A 3 -16.36 41.61 -15.61
CA ASP A 3 -15.42 40.60 -16.07
C ASP A 3 -14.82 39.90 -14.85
N GLU A 4 -15.53 38.91 -14.30
CA GLU A 4 -14.95 37.95 -13.37
C GLU A 4 -14.03 37.06 -14.17
N THR A 5 -12.81 37.53 -14.36
CA THR A 5 -11.69 36.75 -14.84
C THR A 5 -11.63 35.46 -14.02
N VAL A 6 -12.05 34.36 -14.63
CA VAL A 6 -11.77 32.99 -14.19
C VAL A 6 -10.26 32.93 -13.99
N LYS A 7 -9.80 33.05 -12.73
CA LYS A 7 -8.44 32.77 -12.35
C LYS A 7 -8.22 31.30 -12.71
N GLN A 8 -7.68 31.08 -13.91
CA GLN A 8 -7.18 29.79 -14.33
C GLN A 8 -6.10 29.41 -13.32
N ASN A 9 -6.48 28.60 -12.33
CA ASN A 9 -5.56 28.10 -11.31
C ASN A 9 -4.48 27.31 -12.04
N ARG A 10 -3.35 27.96 -12.33
CA ARG A 10 -2.19 27.27 -12.92
C ARG A 10 -1.75 26.16 -12.00
N ALA A 11 -1.61 24.96 -12.54
CA ALA A 11 -1.07 23.82 -11.81
C ALA A 11 0.32 24.19 -11.28
N LEU A 12 0.51 24.05 -9.96
CA LEU A 12 1.78 24.26 -9.31
C LEU A 12 2.53 22.91 -9.23
N TRP A 13 3.86 22.97 -9.10
CA TRP A 13 4.66 21.75 -8.90
C TRP A 13 4.16 20.90 -7.72
N ARG A 14 3.57 21.53 -6.69
CA ARG A 14 2.94 20.86 -5.54
C ARG A 14 1.75 20.00 -5.93
N ASP A 15 0.98 20.41 -6.93
CA ASP A 15 -0.15 19.62 -7.43
C ASP A 15 0.33 18.32 -8.09
N TYR A 16 1.42 18.36 -8.84
CA TYR A 16 2.04 17.16 -9.42
C TYR A 16 2.64 16.24 -8.35
N LEU A 17 3.25 16.81 -7.31
CA LEU A 17 3.73 16.02 -6.18
C LEU A 17 2.58 15.35 -5.44
N GLU A 18 1.43 16.01 -5.27
CA GLU A 18 0.24 15.42 -4.66
C GLU A 18 -0.31 14.23 -5.46
N LEU A 19 -0.24 14.27 -6.81
CA LEU A 19 -0.61 13.13 -7.66
C LEU A 19 0.23 11.89 -7.36
N CYS A 20 1.49 12.06 -7.00
CA CYS A 20 2.41 10.96 -6.67
C CYS A 20 2.07 10.26 -5.34
N LYS A 21 1.20 10.82 -4.49
CA LYS A 21 0.88 10.31 -3.14
C LYS A 21 2.14 10.02 -2.30
N PRO A 22 3.00 11.00 -2.00
CA PRO A 22 4.34 10.79 -1.45
C PRO A 22 4.34 9.95 -0.17
N ASN A 23 3.37 10.11 0.74
CA ASN A 23 3.31 9.33 1.97
C ASN A 23 3.07 7.83 1.72
N VAL A 24 2.27 7.49 0.70
CA VAL A 24 2.01 6.08 0.34
C VAL A 24 3.24 5.50 -0.35
N VAL A 25 3.83 6.23 -1.29
CA VAL A 25 5.05 5.80 -1.99
C VAL A 25 6.20 5.64 -1.01
N ALA A 26 6.37 6.54 -0.04
CA ALA A 26 7.42 6.43 0.99
C ALA A 26 7.28 5.13 1.79
N LEU A 27 6.06 4.72 2.16
CA LEU A 27 5.83 3.45 2.84
C LEU A 27 6.19 2.25 1.93
N MET A 28 5.82 2.30 0.65
CA MET A 28 6.18 1.26 -0.32
C MET A 28 7.70 1.15 -0.48
N ILE A 29 8.40 2.29 -0.54
CA ILE A 29 9.86 2.31 -0.62
C ILE A 29 10.51 1.78 0.66
N LEU A 30 9.98 2.10 1.83
CA LEU A 30 10.46 1.54 3.09
C LEU A 30 10.39 0.00 3.06
N THR A 31 9.28 -0.59 2.63
CA THR A 31 9.15 -2.04 2.54
C THR A 31 10.01 -2.66 1.44
N SER A 32 10.23 -1.94 0.34
CA SER A 32 11.19 -2.33 -0.71
C SER A 32 12.63 -2.35 -0.20
N VAL A 33 13.06 -1.30 0.52
CA VAL A 33 14.40 -1.24 1.17
C VAL A 33 14.58 -2.40 2.12
N ILE A 34 13.58 -2.72 2.95
CA ILE A 34 13.62 -3.86 3.86
C ILE A 34 13.78 -5.17 3.08
N GLY A 35 13.03 -5.35 1.98
CA GLY A 35 13.20 -6.51 1.10
C GLY A 35 14.61 -6.62 0.50
N MET A 36 15.23 -5.49 0.11
CA MET A 36 16.63 -5.46 -0.35
C MET A 36 17.60 -5.86 0.75
N LEU A 37 17.44 -5.31 1.96
CA LEU A 37 18.34 -5.57 3.09
C LEU A 37 18.26 -7.02 3.58
N LEU A 38 17.06 -7.60 3.59
CA LEU A 38 16.83 -8.99 3.99
C LEU A 38 17.24 -10.01 2.92
N SER A 39 17.50 -9.58 1.69
CA SER A 39 17.83 -10.47 0.56
C SER A 39 19.26 -11.01 0.56
N VAL A 40 20.15 -10.37 1.31
CA VAL A 40 21.57 -10.72 1.40
C VAL A 40 22.08 -10.54 2.82
N PRO A 41 23.03 -11.37 3.29
CA PRO A 41 23.58 -11.26 4.66
C PRO A 41 24.55 -10.07 4.83
N GLY A 42 24.87 -9.38 3.76
CA GLY A 42 25.85 -8.27 3.72
C GLY A 42 25.25 -6.96 3.20
N ALA A 43 26.13 -6.05 2.80
CA ALA A 43 25.71 -4.76 2.28
C ALA A 43 25.11 -4.90 0.86
N VAL A 44 23.94 -4.28 0.66
CA VAL A 44 23.33 -4.14 -0.67
C VAL A 44 24.18 -3.17 -1.51
N PRO A 45 24.48 -3.47 -2.79
CA PRO A 45 25.16 -2.53 -3.67
C PRO A 45 24.42 -1.20 -3.76
N TRP A 46 25.11 -0.10 -3.43
CA TRP A 46 24.47 1.23 -3.32
C TRP A 46 23.73 1.68 -4.60
N PRO A 47 24.20 1.36 -5.85
CA PRO A 47 23.45 1.74 -7.05
C PRO A 47 22.08 1.05 -7.10
N VAL A 48 22.02 -0.24 -6.73
CA VAL A 48 20.76 -1.01 -6.69
C VAL A 48 19.85 -0.45 -5.60
N LEU A 49 20.41 -0.15 -4.41
CA LEU A 49 19.64 0.42 -3.30
C LEU A 49 18.98 1.75 -3.69
N VAL A 50 19.73 2.67 -4.29
CA VAL A 50 19.24 4.02 -4.62
C VAL A 50 18.38 3.99 -5.88
N PHE A 51 18.91 3.50 -7.00
CA PHE A 51 18.23 3.56 -8.28
C PHE A 51 17.12 2.52 -8.41
N GLY A 52 17.24 1.34 -7.76
CA GLY A 52 16.16 0.36 -7.68
C GLY A 52 14.94 0.94 -6.97
N ASN A 53 15.14 1.55 -5.80
CA ASN A 53 14.06 2.22 -5.09
C ASN A 53 13.51 3.44 -5.83
N LEU A 54 14.35 4.21 -6.52
CA LEU A 54 13.91 5.33 -7.36
C LEU A 54 12.99 4.82 -8.49
N GLY A 55 13.38 3.77 -9.20
CA GLY A 55 12.57 3.20 -10.27
C GLY A 55 11.23 2.65 -9.78
N ILE A 56 11.21 1.93 -8.66
CA ILE A 56 9.99 1.45 -8.00
C ILE A 56 9.10 2.63 -7.58
N ALA A 57 9.69 3.69 -6.98
CA ALA A 57 8.97 4.88 -6.57
C ALA A 57 8.30 5.61 -7.74
N LEU A 58 9.01 5.77 -8.87
CA LEU A 58 8.49 6.40 -10.07
C LEU A 58 7.32 5.61 -10.67
N CYS A 59 7.43 4.29 -10.73
CA CYS A 59 6.32 3.43 -11.19
C CYS A 59 5.12 3.46 -10.24
N ALA A 60 5.35 3.47 -8.92
CA ALA A 60 4.30 3.61 -7.91
C ALA A 60 3.60 4.97 -8.00
N ALA A 61 4.36 6.05 -8.22
CA ALA A 61 3.84 7.40 -8.43
C ALA A 61 3.03 7.50 -9.74
N ALA A 62 3.47 6.82 -10.81
CA ALA A 62 2.71 6.71 -12.05
C ALA A 62 1.34 6.04 -11.81
N ALA A 63 1.33 4.90 -11.12
CA ALA A 63 0.11 4.18 -10.77
C ALA A 63 -0.81 5.01 -9.86
N ALA A 64 -0.26 5.77 -8.89
CA ALA A 64 -1.01 6.69 -8.05
C ALA A 64 -1.65 7.82 -8.87
N THR A 65 -0.93 8.38 -9.85
CA THR A 65 -1.44 9.42 -10.75
C THR A 65 -2.61 8.91 -11.59
N VAL A 66 -2.51 7.70 -12.16
CA VAL A 66 -3.63 7.07 -12.89
C VAL A 66 -4.84 6.88 -11.98
N ASN A 67 -4.62 6.50 -10.71
CA ASN A 67 -5.71 6.39 -9.74
C ASN A 67 -6.44 7.72 -9.51
N HIS A 68 -5.75 8.89 -9.47
CA HIS A 68 -6.40 10.21 -9.38
C HIS A 68 -7.29 10.50 -10.61
N ILE A 69 -6.86 10.09 -11.81
CA ILE A 69 -7.65 10.28 -13.04
C ILE A 69 -8.94 9.45 -12.99
N VAL A 70 -8.83 8.18 -12.63
CA VAL A 70 -9.99 7.27 -12.61
C VAL A 70 -10.98 7.62 -11.50
N ASP A 71 -10.47 8.07 -10.34
CA ASP A 71 -11.28 8.41 -9.18
C ASP A 71 -11.85 9.84 -9.19
N GLN A 72 -11.53 10.68 -10.18
CA GLN A 72 -11.89 12.09 -10.24
C GLN A 72 -13.34 12.40 -9.81
N ARG A 73 -14.32 11.62 -10.29
CA ARG A 73 -15.75 11.82 -9.98
C ARG A 73 -16.11 11.41 -8.56
N ILE A 74 -15.42 10.42 -7.99
CA ILE A 74 -15.65 9.93 -6.62
C ILE A 74 -14.98 10.86 -5.63
N ASP A 75 -13.81 11.38 -5.96
CA ASP A 75 -13.03 12.26 -5.11
C ASP A 75 -13.80 13.54 -4.74
N LEU A 76 -14.64 14.04 -5.63
CA LEU A 76 -15.52 15.18 -5.37
C LEU A 76 -16.60 14.91 -4.30
N LYS A 77 -16.90 13.63 -4.01
CA LYS A 77 -17.94 13.23 -3.04
C LYS A 77 -17.40 12.93 -1.65
N MET A 78 -16.08 12.95 -1.46
CA MET A 78 -15.43 12.59 -0.20
C MET A 78 -14.65 13.77 0.37
N ALA A 79 -14.90 14.15 1.63
CA ALA A 79 -14.25 15.28 2.30
C ALA A 79 -12.71 15.22 2.25
N ARG A 80 -12.13 14.01 2.33
CA ARG A 80 -10.67 13.79 2.29
C ARG A 80 -10.05 14.05 0.93
N THR A 81 -10.78 13.84 -0.15
CA THR A 81 -10.24 13.79 -1.52
C THR A 81 -10.79 14.90 -2.42
N ILE A 82 -11.75 15.67 -1.94
CA ILE A 82 -12.39 16.76 -2.70
C ILE A 82 -11.37 17.79 -3.22
N ASN A 83 -10.30 18.05 -2.47
CA ASN A 83 -9.26 19.02 -2.81
C ASN A 83 -8.18 18.48 -3.76
N ARG A 84 -8.29 17.24 -4.24
CA ARG A 84 -7.29 16.64 -5.14
C ARG A 84 -7.16 17.43 -6.45
N PRO A 85 -5.94 17.60 -6.99
CA PRO A 85 -5.67 18.45 -8.16
C PRO A 85 -6.52 18.11 -9.39
N VAL A 86 -6.68 16.82 -9.71
CA VAL A 86 -7.50 16.38 -10.85
C VAL A 86 -8.99 16.55 -10.57
N ALA A 87 -9.45 16.27 -9.35
CA ALA A 87 -10.84 16.47 -8.97
C ALA A 87 -11.27 17.93 -9.05
N GLN A 88 -10.38 18.85 -8.64
CA GLN A 88 -10.60 20.31 -8.70
C GLN A 88 -10.31 20.94 -10.08
N GLY A 89 -9.88 20.13 -11.06
CA GLY A 89 -9.56 20.65 -12.40
C GLY A 89 -8.28 21.49 -12.48
N ARG A 90 -7.44 21.55 -11.41
CA ARG A 90 -6.15 22.24 -11.45
C ARG A 90 -5.16 21.57 -12.41
N ILE A 91 -5.25 20.24 -12.52
CA ILE A 91 -4.55 19.44 -13.54
C ILE A 91 -5.61 18.68 -14.33
N ASN A 92 -5.62 18.82 -15.64
CA ASN A 92 -6.55 18.08 -16.47
C ASN A 92 -6.09 16.61 -16.67
N SER A 93 -7.03 15.73 -17.01
CA SER A 93 -6.76 14.29 -17.15
C SER A 93 -5.68 13.97 -18.20
N LYS A 94 -5.55 14.79 -19.26
CA LYS A 94 -4.52 14.60 -20.30
C LYS A 94 -3.13 14.95 -19.76
N GLN A 95 -2.99 16.05 -19.04
CA GLN A 95 -1.73 16.44 -18.38
C GLN A 95 -1.30 15.40 -17.35
N ALA A 96 -2.24 14.93 -16.50
CA ALA A 96 -1.99 13.88 -15.52
C ALA A 96 -1.58 12.56 -16.20
N MET A 97 -2.19 12.18 -17.34
CA MET A 97 -1.83 10.96 -18.07
C MET A 97 -0.44 11.05 -18.69
N ILE A 98 -0.08 12.21 -19.29
CA ILE A 98 1.28 12.43 -19.82
C ILE A 98 2.30 12.34 -18.68
N PHE A 99 2.01 12.95 -17.53
CA PHE A 99 2.88 12.91 -16.37
C PHE A 99 3.05 11.48 -15.84
N ALA A 100 1.95 10.70 -15.72
CA ALA A 100 2.00 9.29 -15.34
C ALA A 100 2.84 8.45 -16.32
N ALA A 101 2.68 8.68 -17.63
CA ALA A 101 3.46 7.97 -18.66
C ALA A 101 4.96 8.29 -18.54
N LEU A 102 5.32 9.57 -18.35
CA LEU A 102 6.72 9.99 -18.16
C LEU A 102 7.33 9.33 -16.92
N LEU A 103 6.61 9.34 -15.77
CA LEU A 103 7.07 8.68 -14.55
C LEU A 103 7.26 7.17 -14.75
N GLY A 104 6.26 6.51 -15.37
CA GLY A 104 6.30 5.06 -15.59
C GLY A 104 7.43 4.65 -16.54
N ILE A 105 7.59 5.33 -17.68
CA ILE A 105 8.67 5.05 -18.64
C ILE A 105 10.04 5.31 -17.99
N THR A 106 10.22 6.43 -17.31
CA THR A 106 11.48 6.75 -16.62
C THR A 106 11.78 5.71 -15.55
N GLY A 107 10.78 5.33 -14.73
CA GLY A 107 10.95 4.30 -13.71
C GLY A 107 11.37 2.95 -14.29
N MET A 108 10.73 2.51 -15.38
CA MET A 108 11.08 1.27 -16.09
C MET A 108 12.49 1.30 -16.66
N LEU A 109 12.91 2.43 -17.26
CA LEU A 109 14.26 2.61 -17.78
C LEU A 109 15.31 2.57 -16.66
N VAL A 110 15.05 3.23 -15.52
CA VAL A 110 15.92 3.20 -14.35
C VAL A 110 16.09 1.77 -13.84
N LEU A 111 15.00 1.01 -13.71
CA LEU A 111 15.05 -0.40 -13.29
C LEU A 111 15.84 -1.26 -14.28
N LYS A 112 15.60 -1.09 -15.57
CA LYS A 112 16.33 -1.82 -16.62
C LYS A 112 17.84 -1.59 -16.56
N ILE A 113 18.27 -0.36 -16.32
CA ILE A 113 19.69 0.03 -16.35
C ILE A 113 20.42 -0.35 -15.06
N PHE A 114 19.78 -0.14 -13.90
CA PHE A 114 20.45 -0.23 -12.60
C PHE A 114 20.09 -1.47 -11.78
N THR A 115 19.10 -2.26 -12.23
CA THR A 115 18.72 -3.52 -11.58
C THR A 115 18.74 -4.67 -12.59
N ASN A 116 17.58 -5.25 -12.89
CA ASN A 116 17.45 -6.39 -13.81
C ASN A 116 16.06 -6.44 -14.46
N ASP A 117 15.93 -7.25 -15.51
CA ASP A 117 14.69 -7.40 -16.27
C ASP A 117 13.56 -7.99 -15.44
N LEU A 118 13.86 -8.91 -14.52
CA LEU A 118 12.84 -9.52 -13.66
C LEU A 118 12.14 -8.47 -12.80
N THR A 119 12.91 -7.62 -12.10
CA THR A 119 12.35 -6.54 -11.27
C THR A 119 11.57 -5.53 -12.11
N MET A 120 12.09 -5.18 -13.28
CA MET A 120 11.41 -4.29 -14.21
C MET A 120 10.03 -4.85 -14.59
N TRP A 121 9.95 -6.11 -15.03
CA TRP A 121 8.68 -6.71 -15.45
C TRP A 121 7.72 -6.95 -14.30
N LEU A 122 8.20 -7.34 -13.11
CA LEU A 122 7.36 -7.46 -11.92
C LEU A 122 6.79 -6.10 -11.49
N THR A 123 7.60 -5.04 -11.55
CA THR A 123 7.14 -3.67 -11.26
C THR A 123 6.10 -3.20 -12.29
N PHE A 124 6.30 -3.51 -13.57
CA PHE A 124 5.32 -3.22 -14.61
C PHE A 124 4.00 -3.96 -14.38
N ALA A 125 4.07 -5.26 -14.05
CA ALA A 125 2.88 -6.04 -13.74
C ALA A 125 2.12 -5.47 -12.52
N ALA A 126 2.84 -5.05 -11.46
CA ALA A 126 2.25 -4.41 -10.29
C ALA A 126 1.58 -3.06 -10.65
N LEU A 127 2.23 -2.24 -11.50
CA LEU A 127 1.67 -0.97 -11.99
C LEU A 127 0.36 -1.20 -12.74
N ILE A 128 0.35 -2.13 -13.71
CA ILE A 128 -0.84 -2.47 -14.49
C ILE A 128 -1.93 -3.05 -13.58
N GLY A 129 -1.57 -3.98 -12.69
CA GLY A 129 -2.49 -4.57 -11.73
C GLY A 129 -3.18 -3.53 -10.86
N TYR A 130 -2.45 -2.56 -10.34
CA TYR A 130 -3.01 -1.49 -9.53
C TYR A 130 -3.80 -0.46 -10.36
N ALA A 131 -3.20 0.06 -11.44
CA ALA A 131 -3.80 1.16 -12.21
C ALA A 131 -5.06 0.72 -12.96
N PHE A 132 -5.05 -0.45 -13.57
CA PHE A 132 -6.16 -0.92 -14.40
C PHE A 132 -7.05 -1.92 -13.65
N VAL A 133 -6.51 -3.03 -13.15
CA VAL A 133 -7.33 -4.10 -12.57
C VAL A 133 -8.02 -3.62 -11.29
N TYR A 134 -7.25 -3.11 -10.34
CA TYR A 134 -7.82 -2.65 -9.07
C TYR A 134 -8.64 -1.36 -9.24
N THR A 135 -8.04 -0.30 -9.78
CA THR A 135 -8.65 1.03 -9.74
C THR A 135 -9.88 1.12 -10.63
N ARG A 136 -9.85 0.52 -11.83
CA ARG A 136 -10.95 0.65 -12.79
C ARG A 136 -12.08 -0.36 -12.55
N PHE A 137 -11.75 -1.61 -12.20
CA PHE A 137 -12.73 -2.69 -12.12
C PHE A 137 -13.07 -3.06 -10.68
N LEU A 138 -12.10 -3.51 -9.88
CA LEU A 138 -12.35 -4.13 -8.59
C LEU A 138 -12.92 -3.18 -7.54
N LYS A 139 -12.45 -1.96 -7.49
CA LYS A 139 -12.85 -0.97 -6.48
C LYS A 139 -14.35 -0.72 -6.43
N ARG A 140 -15.05 -0.90 -7.55
CA ARG A 140 -16.49 -0.67 -7.69
C ARG A 140 -17.30 -1.96 -7.83
N ALA A 141 -16.65 -3.08 -8.11
CA ALA A 141 -17.33 -4.33 -8.45
C ALA A 141 -17.62 -5.20 -7.23
N THR A 142 -16.82 -5.09 -6.15
CA THR A 142 -16.92 -6.03 -5.04
C THR A 142 -16.57 -5.41 -3.69
N PRO A 143 -17.24 -5.82 -2.58
CA PRO A 143 -16.82 -5.48 -1.22
C PRO A 143 -15.44 -6.03 -0.83
N GLN A 144 -14.95 -7.03 -1.58
CA GLN A 144 -13.61 -7.63 -1.42
C GLN A 144 -12.50 -6.84 -2.13
N ASN A 145 -12.82 -5.64 -2.63
CA ASN A 145 -11.88 -4.77 -3.35
C ASN A 145 -10.59 -4.51 -2.57
N ILE A 146 -10.66 -4.41 -1.24
CA ILE A 146 -9.50 -4.20 -0.35
C ILE A 146 -8.59 -5.44 -0.35
N VAL A 147 -9.17 -6.64 -0.26
CA VAL A 147 -8.40 -7.89 -0.23
C VAL A 147 -7.62 -8.04 -1.55
N ILE A 148 -8.32 -8.00 -2.67
CA ILE A 148 -7.71 -8.22 -3.99
C ILE A 148 -6.74 -7.09 -4.34
N GLY A 149 -7.15 -5.83 -4.07
CA GLY A 149 -6.32 -4.64 -4.32
C GLY A 149 -5.10 -4.54 -3.40
N GLY A 150 -5.16 -5.16 -2.23
CA GLY A 150 -4.06 -5.21 -1.27
C GLY A 150 -2.80 -5.88 -1.81
N LEU A 151 -2.95 -6.80 -2.77
CA LEU A 151 -1.81 -7.49 -3.38
C LEU A 151 -0.81 -6.51 -4.01
N ALA A 152 -1.28 -5.52 -4.75
CA ALA A 152 -0.39 -4.53 -5.38
C ALA A 152 0.40 -3.71 -4.34
N GLY A 153 -0.19 -3.43 -3.18
CA GLY A 153 0.48 -2.76 -2.05
C GLY A 153 1.43 -3.66 -1.27
N ALA A 154 1.30 -4.98 -1.42
CA ALA A 154 2.11 -5.97 -0.72
C ALA A 154 3.39 -6.37 -1.49
N VAL A 155 3.48 -6.07 -2.79
CA VAL A 155 4.59 -6.50 -3.68
C VAL A 155 5.93 -5.77 -3.45
N PRO A 156 6.03 -4.54 -2.94
CA PRO A 156 7.30 -3.81 -2.87
C PRO A 156 8.48 -4.55 -2.23
N PRO A 157 8.37 -5.32 -1.14
CA PRO A 157 9.50 -6.09 -0.61
C PRO A 157 10.00 -7.16 -1.59
N LEU A 158 9.12 -7.78 -2.37
CA LEU A 158 9.53 -8.70 -3.44
C LEU A 158 10.29 -7.95 -4.54
N LEU A 159 9.85 -6.75 -4.93
CA LEU A 159 10.55 -5.93 -5.93
C LEU A 159 11.94 -5.53 -5.42
N GLY A 160 12.06 -5.16 -4.14
CA GLY A 160 13.34 -4.89 -3.51
C GLY A 160 14.25 -6.13 -3.52
N TRP A 161 13.74 -7.27 -3.11
CA TRP A 161 14.47 -8.54 -3.11
C TRP A 161 14.98 -8.91 -4.50
N THR A 162 14.09 -8.91 -5.50
CA THR A 162 14.48 -9.27 -6.87
C THR A 162 15.43 -8.27 -7.51
N ALA A 163 15.39 -6.99 -7.12
CA ALA A 163 16.33 -5.98 -7.59
C ALA A 163 17.78 -6.32 -7.24
N VAL A 164 17.99 -6.95 -6.10
CA VAL A 164 19.32 -7.37 -5.61
C VAL A 164 19.70 -8.74 -6.15
N THR A 165 18.78 -9.71 -6.09
CA THR A 165 19.09 -11.14 -6.31
C THR A 165 18.79 -11.63 -7.72
N ASN A 166 18.01 -10.89 -8.50
CA ASN A 166 17.46 -11.32 -9.81
C ASN A 166 16.69 -12.66 -9.72
N HIS A 167 16.11 -12.97 -8.56
CA HIS A 167 15.40 -14.22 -8.33
C HIS A 167 14.19 -14.01 -7.40
N VAL A 168 13.08 -14.74 -7.67
CA VAL A 168 11.91 -14.80 -6.77
C VAL A 168 12.18 -15.88 -5.73
N HIS A 169 12.50 -15.47 -4.51
CA HIS A 169 12.74 -16.36 -3.39
C HIS A 169 11.49 -16.57 -2.54
N HIS A 170 11.35 -17.72 -1.89
CA HIS A 170 10.20 -17.99 -1.00
C HIS A 170 10.13 -17.03 0.18
N ASP A 171 11.25 -16.57 0.72
CA ASP A 171 11.28 -15.58 1.81
C ASP A 171 10.69 -14.22 1.37
N ALA A 172 11.00 -13.79 0.15
CA ALA A 172 10.38 -12.58 -0.41
C ALA A 172 8.86 -12.73 -0.53
N LEU A 173 8.38 -13.93 -0.89
CA LEU A 173 6.95 -14.22 -0.95
C LEU A 173 6.30 -14.25 0.43
N LEU A 174 7.04 -14.69 1.48
CA LEU A 174 6.56 -14.59 2.87
C LEU A 174 6.37 -13.13 3.29
N LEU A 175 7.29 -12.22 2.94
CA LEU A 175 7.13 -10.79 3.21
C LEU A 175 5.88 -10.21 2.51
N VAL A 176 5.66 -10.59 1.25
CA VAL A 176 4.44 -10.23 0.50
C VAL A 176 3.20 -10.75 1.22
N LEU A 177 3.23 -12.02 1.65
CA LEU A 177 2.09 -12.67 2.30
C LEU A 177 1.74 -11.99 3.64
N VAL A 178 2.74 -11.59 4.42
CA VAL A 178 2.54 -10.82 5.68
C VAL A 178 1.81 -9.51 5.40
N ILE A 179 2.28 -8.71 4.44
CA ILE A 179 1.64 -7.42 4.11
C ILE A 179 0.24 -7.64 3.51
N PHE A 180 0.10 -8.65 2.67
CA PHE A 180 -1.18 -8.99 2.06
C PHE A 180 -2.23 -9.36 3.10
N ALA A 181 -1.88 -10.22 4.06
CA ALA A 181 -2.78 -10.61 5.16
C ALA A 181 -3.05 -9.46 6.14
N TRP A 182 -2.09 -8.54 6.33
CA TRP A 182 -2.24 -7.34 7.15
C TRP A 182 -3.19 -6.32 6.54
N THR A 183 -3.27 -6.24 5.21
CA THR A 183 -4.03 -5.21 4.50
C THR A 183 -5.54 -5.21 4.84
N PRO A 184 -6.28 -6.33 4.84
CA PRO A 184 -7.70 -6.32 5.13
C PRO A 184 -8.05 -5.84 6.54
N PRO A 185 -7.47 -6.35 7.64
CA PRO A 185 -7.82 -5.88 8.98
C PRO A 185 -7.45 -4.41 9.20
N HIS A 186 -6.35 -3.93 8.61
CA HIS A 186 -5.96 -2.53 8.62
C HIS A 186 -7.01 -1.62 7.96
N PHE A 187 -7.34 -1.89 6.69
CA PHE A 187 -8.25 -1.04 5.92
C PHE A 187 -9.71 -1.16 6.36
N TRP A 188 -10.17 -2.34 6.77
CA TRP A 188 -11.54 -2.49 7.25
C TRP A 188 -11.77 -1.79 8.59
N ALA A 189 -10.78 -1.74 9.48
CA ALA A 189 -10.86 -0.94 10.70
C ALA A 189 -11.08 0.55 10.38
N LEU A 190 -10.34 1.08 9.41
CA LEU A 190 -10.54 2.44 8.90
C LEU A 190 -11.89 2.60 8.19
N ALA A 191 -12.31 1.61 7.40
CA ALA A 191 -13.57 1.63 6.67
C ALA A 191 -14.80 1.62 7.62
N ILE A 192 -14.72 0.91 8.75
CA ILE A 192 -15.72 0.97 9.82
C ILE A 192 -15.79 2.38 10.38
N HIS A 193 -14.65 2.97 10.72
CA HIS A 193 -14.60 4.33 11.26
C HIS A 193 -15.15 5.39 10.29
N ARG A 194 -14.99 5.17 8.97
CA ARG A 194 -15.42 6.10 7.90
C ARG A 194 -16.63 5.59 7.12
N ARG A 195 -17.45 4.72 7.70
CA ARG A 195 -18.56 4.05 7.02
C ARG A 195 -19.47 5.05 6.29
N ASP A 196 -19.86 6.13 6.95
CA ASP A 196 -20.82 7.09 6.40
C ASP A 196 -20.26 7.89 5.21
N GLU A 197 -18.95 8.19 5.21
CA GLU A 197 -18.27 8.81 4.07
C GLU A 197 -18.31 7.90 2.83
N TYR A 198 -18.03 6.61 3.01
CA TYR A 198 -18.07 5.63 1.93
C TYR A 198 -19.50 5.39 1.41
N ALA A 199 -20.47 5.35 2.30
CA ALA A 199 -21.88 5.24 1.92
C ALA A 199 -22.34 6.43 1.07
N LYS A 200 -22.01 7.67 1.48
CA LYS A 200 -22.31 8.89 0.69
C LYS A 200 -21.63 8.92 -0.67
N ALA A 201 -20.43 8.35 -0.77
CA ALA A 201 -19.70 8.26 -2.04
C ALA A 201 -20.18 7.12 -2.95
N GLY A 202 -21.08 6.24 -2.49
CA GLY A 202 -21.56 5.07 -3.23
C GLY A 202 -20.50 4.01 -3.46
N ILE A 203 -19.49 3.92 -2.55
CA ILE A 203 -18.42 2.91 -2.64
C ILE A 203 -18.87 1.67 -1.82
N PRO A 204 -18.93 0.47 -2.43
CA PRO A 204 -19.43 -0.74 -1.77
C PRO A 204 -18.39 -1.34 -0.83
N MET A 205 -17.97 -0.57 0.19
CA MET A 205 -17.10 -1.10 1.24
C MET A 205 -17.86 -2.11 2.11
N MET A 206 -17.16 -3.12 2.61
CA MET A 206 -17.75 -4.19 3.40
C MET A 206 -18.62 -3.70 4.57
N PRO A 207 -18.24 -2.69 5.39
CA PRO A 207 -19.11 -2.19 6.46
C PRO A 207 -20.36 -1.45 5.95
N VAL A 208 -20.35 -0.99 4.69
CA VAL A 208 -21.52 -0.36 4.04
C VAL A 208 -22.51 -1.42 3.53
N THR A 209 -22.01 -2.47 2.88
CA THR A 209 -22.80 -3.49 2.20
C THR A 209 -23.25 -4.62 3.14
N HIS A 210 -22.41 -5.03 4.08
CA HIS A 210 -22.64 -6.18 4.96
C HIS A 210 -22.72 -5.81 6.46
N GLY A 211 -22.59 -4.53 6.79
CA GLY A 211 -22.68 -4.03 8.15
C GLY A 211 -21.37 -4.10 8.95
N VAL A 212 -21.35 -3.36 10.06
CA VAL A 212 -20.16 -3.18 10.91
C VAL A 212 -19.78 -4.49 11.60
N LYS A 213 -20.76 -5.21 12.17
CA LYS A 213 -20.49 -6.41 12.97
C LYS A 213 -19.85 -7.54 12.17
N LEU A 214 -20.35 -7.80 10.96
CA LEU A 214 -19.75 -8.80 10.07
C LEU A 214 -18.36 -8.38 9.62
N THR A 215 -18.16 -7.09 9.33
CA THR A 215 -16.84 -6.56 8.95
C THR A 215 -15.85 -6.70 10.12
N ALA A 216 -16.25 -6.37 11.35
CA ALA A 216 -15.41 -6.52 12.53
C ALA A 216 -15.04 -7.99 12.81
N LEU A 217 -15.97 -8.94 12.55
CA LEU A 217 -15.65 -10.38 12.59
C LEU A 217 -14.55 -10.74 11.56
N HIS A 218 -14.65 -10.23 10.34
CA HIS A 218 -13.61 -10.45 9.33
C HIS A 218 -12.27 -9.82 9.72
N VAL A 219 -12.27 -8.67 10.41
CA VAL A 219 -11.04 -8.08 10.99
C VAL A 219 -10.39 -9.07 11.97
N ILE A 220 -11.15 -9.72 12.86
CA ILE A 220 -10.62 -10.75 13.78
C ILE A 220 -10.07 -11.93 12.99
N LEU A 221 -10.82 -12.50 12.05
CA LEU A 221 -10.41 -13.68 11.28
C LEU A 221 -9.12 -13.43 10.50
N TYR A 222 -9.01 -12.28 9.84
CA TYR A 222 -7.79 -11.90 9.12
C TYR A 222 -6.62 -11.56 10.06
N THR A 223 -6.90 -11.06 11.27
CA THR A 223 -5.85 -10.87 12.29
C THR A 223 -5.32 -12.20 12.79
N VAL A 224 -6.18 -13.19 13.03
CA VAL A 224 -5.75 -14.56 13.39
C VAL A 224 -4.96 -15.20 12.26
N MET A 225 -5.41 -15.06 11.02
CA MET A 225 -4.68 -15.52 9.83
C MET A 225 -3.31 -14.82 9.71
N LEU A 226 -3.24 -13.51 9.94
CA LEU A 226 -1.99 -12.75 9.95
C LEU A 226 -1.04 -13.28 11.01
N ILE A 227 -1.51 -13.54 12.24
CA ILE A 227 -0.68 -14.14 13.31
C ILE A 227 -0.11 -15.48 12.83
N ALA A 228 -0.94 -16.36 12.28
CA ALA A 228 -0.45 -17.65 11.75
C ALA A 228 0.61 -17.46 10.64
N ILE A 229 0.39 -16.51 9.73
CA ILE A 229 1.33 -16.19 8.65
C ILE A 229 2.65 -15.62 9.21
N THR A 230 2.60 -14.78 10.24
CA THR A 230 3.81 -14.22 10.86
C THR A 230 4.65 -15.25 11.61
N LEU A 231 4.14 -16.45 11.88
CA LEU A 231 4.95 -17.56 12.41
C LEU A 231 5.76 -18.29 11.32
N LEU A 232 5.36 -18.20 10.06
CA LEU A 232 6.01 -18.92 8.95
C LEU A 232 7.48 -18.53 8.75
N PRO A 233 7.91 -17.24 8.83
CA PRO A 233 9.31 -16.88 8.67
C PRO A 233 10.22 -17.51 9.74
N PHE A 234 9.73 -17.76 10.96
CA PHE A 234 10.44 -18.56 11.96
C PHE A 234 10.44 -20.05 11.60
N ALA A 235 9.30 -20.59 11.20
CA ALA A 235 9.16 -22.01 10.86
C ALA A 235 10.03 -22.43 9.65
N THR A 236 10.26 -21.49 8.71
CA THR A 236 11.16 -21.72 7.54
C THR A 236 12.63 -21.47 7.85
N GLY A 237 12.98 -21.03 9.06
CA GLY A 237 14.34 -20.69 9.44
C GLY A 237 14.86 -19.35 8.89
N MET A 238 13.97 -18.51 8.37
CA MET A 238 14.32 -17.16 7.89
C MET A 238 14.74 -16.25 9.05
N PHE A 239 14.08 -16.39 10.23
CA PHE A 239 14.34 -15.59 11.43
C PHE A 239 14.37 -16.46 12.68
N GLY A 240 15.01 -15.94 13.75
CA GLY A 240 15.20 -16.59 15.03
C GLY A 240 14.14 -16.26 16.09
N TRP A 241 14.53 -16.49 17.37
CA TRP A 241 13.65 -16.34 18.52
C TRP A 241 13.27 -14.90 18.84
N LEU A 242 14.13 -13.93 18.51
CA LEU A 242 13.83 -12.49 18.69
C LEU A 242 12.63 -12.10 17.84
N TYR A 243 12.63 -12.50 16.58
CA TYR A 243 11.50 -12.29 15.67
C TYR A 243 10.23 -12.99 16.19
N LEU A 244 10.31 -14.28 16.53
CA LEU A 244 9.14 -15.06 16.94
C LEU A 244 8.44 -14.46 18.16
N SER A 245 9.21 -14.15 19.21
CA SER A 245 8.66 -13.57 20.44
C SER A 245 7.98 -12.22 20.18
N SER A 246 8.60 -11.39 19.37
CA SER A 246 8.05 -10.08 18.96
C SER A 246 6.79 -10.22 18.12
N ALA A 247 6.77 -11.15 17.16
CA ALA A 247 5.60 -11.41 16.31
C ALA A 247 4.38 -11.85 17.14
N ILE A 248 4.59 -12.70 18.14
CA ILE A 248 3.53 -13.15 19.07
C ILE A 248 2.99 -11.98 19.88
N VAL A 249 3.85 -11.15 20.47
CA VAL A 249 3.44 -10.00 21.28
C VAL A 249 2.67 -8.96 20.44
N LEU A 250 3.22 -8.61 19.27
CA LEU A 250 2.59 -7.66 18.35
C LEU A 250 1.26 -8.20 17.82
N GLY A 251 1.20 -9.48 17.46
CA GLY A 251 -0.02 -10.15 17.01
C GLY A 251 -1.10 -10.19 18.08
N ALA A 252 -0.74 -10.51 19.33
CA ALA A 252 -1.67 -10.49 20.46
C ALA A 252 -2.26 -9.11 20.71
N GLY A 253 -1.45 -8.04 20.62
CA GLY A 253 -1.94 -6.67 20.70
C GLY A 253 -2.88 -6.31 19.55
N PHE A 254 -2.61 -6.77 18.32
CA PHE A 254 -3.51 -6.53 17.18
C PHE A 254 -4.84 -7.28 17.38
N LEU A 255 -4.79 -8.51 17.86
CA LEU A 255 -5.98 -9.30 18.17
C LEU A 255 -6.81 -8.64 19.28
N TYR A 256 -6.18 -8.11 20.32
CA TYR A 256 -6.87 -7.35 21.38
C TYR A 256 -7.68 -6.20 20.78
N TRP A 257 -7.08 -5.34 19.95
CA TRP A 257 -7.79 -4.22 19.33
C TRP A 257 -8.87 -4.67 18.36
N SER A 258 -8.66 -5.77 17.63
CA SER A 258 -9.66 -6.38 16.75
C SER A 258 -10.89 -6.86 17.53
N ILE A 259 -10.69 -7.44 18.72
CA ILE A 259 -11.78 -7.83 19.63
C ILE A 259 -12.51 -6.61 20.18
N GLN A 260 -11.79 -5.55 20.60
CA GLN A 260 -12.42 -4.30 21.04
C GLN A 260 -13.29 -3.68 19.94
N LEU A 261 -12.85 -3.78 18.68
CA LEU A 261 -13.63 -3.34 17.52
C LEU A 261 -14.92 -4.16 17.36
N TYR A 262 -14.83 -5.48 17.48
CA TYR A 262 -16.00 -6.39 17.41
C TYR A 262 -17.00 -6.14 18.56
N CYS A 263 -16.50 -5.79 19.75
CA CYS A 263 -17.31 -5.39 20.91
C CYS A 263 -17.85 -3.96 20.81
N GLU A 264 -17.68 -3.30 19.65
CA GLU A 264 -18.20 -1.94 19.37
C GLU A 264 -17.74 -0.88 20.40
N LYS A 265 -16.54 -1.03 20.97
CA LYS A 265 -16.00 -0.07 21.91
C LYS A 265 -15.76 1.30 21.24
N PRO A 266 -16.03 2.43 21.93
CA PRO A 266 -15.77 3.76 21.39
C PRO A 266 -14.33 3.90 20.87
N LYS A 267 -14.17 4.51 19.68
CA LYS A 267 -12.88 4.75 19.01
C LYS A 267 -12.11 3.49 18.57
N ALA A 268 -12.59 2.26 18.83
CA ALA A 268 -11.85 1.04 18.52
C ALA A 268 -11.44 0.94 17.04
N GLY A 269 -12.27 1.42 16.10
CA GLY A 269 -11.91 1.42 14.67
C GLY A 269 -10.63 2.20 14.37
N MET A 270 -10.49 3.39 14.92
CA MET A 270 -9.30 4.22 14.74
C MET A 270 -8.09 3.66 15.50
N GLU A 271 -8.29 3.15 16.72
CA GLU A 271 -7.20 2.58 17.50
C GLU A 271 -6.68 1.26 16.88
N THR A 272 -7.56 0.40 16.38
CA THR A 272 -7.17 -0.79 15.59
C THR A 272 -6.36 -0.39 14.34
N PHE A 273 -6.81 0.64 13.62
CA PHE A 273 -6.11 1.16 12.45
C PHE A 273 -4.70 1.68 12.80
N LYS A 274 -4.57 2.49 13.86
CA LYS A 274 -3.26 3.02 14.30
C LYS A 274 -2.34 1.90 14.77
N TYR A 275 -2.86 0.99 15.61
CA TYR A 275 -2.08 -0.13 16.11
C TYR A 275 -1.57 -1.03 15.00
N SER A 276 -2.36 -1.26 13.96
CA SER A 276 -1.94 -2.07 12.81
C SER A 276 -0.72 -1.50 12.10
N ILE A 277 -0.59 -0.16 12.01
CA ILE A 277 0.60 0.51 11.45
C ILE A 277 1.81 0.28 12.35
N ILE A 278 1.65 0.50 13.66
CA ILE A 278 2.72 0.28 14.65
C ILE A 278 3.18 -1.18 14.60
N CYS A 279 2.23 -2.12 14.57
CA CYS A 279 2.50 -3.55 14.50
C CYS A 279 3.34 -3.91 13.27
N LEU A 280 2.98 -3.46 12.08
CA LEU A 280 3.72 -3.74 10.85
C LEU A 280 5.12 -3.12 10.87
N MET A 281 5.23 -1.85 11.30
CA MET A 281 6.52 -1.16 11.38
C MET A 281 7.46 -1.83 12.39
N ALA A 282 6.96 -2.15 13.58
CA ALA A 282 7.74 -2.84 14.61
C ALA A 282 8.18 -4.23 14.12
N LEU A 283 7.29 -4.98 13.45
CA LEU A 283 7.62 -6.29 12.90
C LEU A 283 8.78 -6.20 11.90
N PHE A 284 8.76 -5.21 10.98
CA PHE A 284 9.84 -5.03 10.03
C PHE A 284 11.16 -4.59 10.68
N VAL A 285 11.11 -3.75 11.71
CA VAL A 285 12.30 -3.39 12.49
C VAL A 285 12.90 -4.62 13.15
N VAL A 286 12.06 -5.46 13.74
CA VAL A 286 12.52 -6.69 14.39
C VAL A 286 13.08 -7.69 13.36
N MET A 287 12.48 -7.82 12.17
CA MET A 287 13.04 -8.63 11.08
C MET A 287 14.47 -8.21 10.73
N LEU A 288 14.73 -6.90 10.62
CA LEU A 288 16.07 -6.39 10.36
C LEU A 288 17.03 -6.65 11.52
N LEU A 289 16.59 -6.45 12.77
CA LEU A 289 17.41 -6.72 13.95
C LEU A 289 17.78 -8.21 14.04
N ASP A 290 16.84 -9.10 13.82
CA ASP A 290 17.05 -10.55 13.88
C ASP A 290 17.93 -11.07 12.72
N HIS A 291 17.86 -10.40 11.55
CA HIS A 291 18.64 -10.76 10.36
C HIS A 291 20.15 -10.45 10.51
N TYR A 292 20.47 -9.34 11.20
CA TYR A 292 21.85 -8.86 11.37
C TYR A 292 22.47 -9.19 12.73
N TRP A 293 21.68 -9.81 13.66
CA TRP A 293 22.15 -10.26 14.97
C TRP A 293 22.73 -11.68 14.85
#